data_d31b9dc592875b826f1e3a334b19f0a8
#
_entry.id   d31b9dc592875b826f1e3a334b19f0a8
#
_cell.length_a   1.000
_cell.length_b   1.000
_cell.length_c   1.000
_cell.angle_alpha   90.00
_cell.angle_beta   90.00
_cell.angle_gamma   90.00
#
_symmetry.space_group_name_H-M   'P 1'
#
loop_
_entity.id
_entity.type
_entity.pdbx_description
1 polymer ?
#
loop_
_entity_poly.entity_id
_entity_poly.type
_entity_poly.pdbx_seq_one_letter_code
_entity_poly.pdbx_strand_id
1 'polypeptide(L)'
;IKIDPQSIGVGQYQHDLPQKALTERLDEVVMKSVNRTGADLNTASLELLTHISGLNSGTAQEIVNYRNENGRFTNRKQLLKVKKLGPKAFTQCAGFLRITDGDEPLDQTSIHPESYEAARKLMQACGITKLGEADISFPKEKTAELGIDEYTLKDIEEAIRQPLRDYRDQFDGALLKSDVLNISDLHVGDQLSGTVRNVVDFGAFVDIGLHEDGLVHLSH
;
A
#
# COMPACT_ATOMS: atom_id res chain seq x y z
N ILE A 1 2.30 10.55 -9.86
CA ILE A 1 3.14 9.75 -8.93
C ILE A 1 4.25 9.11 -9.75
N LYS A 2 5.51 9.36 -9.39
CA LYS A 2 6.66 8.68 -10.00
C LYS A 2 6.83 7.34 -9.31
N ILE A 3 6.73 6.26 -10.09
CA ILE A 3 6.83 4.89 -9.57
C ILE A 3 8.27 4.40 -9.65
N ASP A 4 9.03 4.90 -10.64
CA ASP A 4 10.43 4.55 -10.82
C ASP A 4 11.31 5.22 -9.75
N PRO A 5 11.94 4.44 -8.84
CA PRO A 5 12.79 4.97 -7.79
C PRO A 5 14.03 5.71 -8.33
N GLN A 6 14.56 5.30 -9.48
CA GLN A 6 15.74 5.93 -10.08
C GLN A 6 15.44 7.36 -10.54
N SER A 7 14.20 7.61 -11.00
CA SER A 7 13.79 8.95 -11.43
C SER A 7 13.70 9.98 -10.28
N ILE A 8 13.72 9.53 -9.03
CA ILE A 8 13.78 10.38 -7.83
C ILE A 8 15.14 10.31 -7.11
N GLY A 9 16.15 9.73 -7.76
CA GLY A 9 17.53 9.71 -7.28
C GLY A 9 17.94 8.48 -6.46
N VAL A 10 17.08 7.46 -6.32
CA VAL A 10 17.48 6.22 -5.65
C VAL A 10 18.55 5.51 -6.47
N GLY A 11 19.67 5.17 -5.84
CA GLY A 11 20.82 4.55 -6.52
C GLY A 11 21.79 5.53 -7.18
N GLN A 12 21.58 6.85 -7.06
CA GLN A 12 22.41 7.86 -7.71
C GLN A 12 23.88 7.84 -7.25
N TYR A 13 24.14 7.44 -6.02
CA TYR A 13 25.47 7.41 -5.41
C TYR A 13 26.08 6.00 -5.28
N GLN A 14 25.39 4.96 -5.72
CA GLN A 14 25.86 3.57 -5.66
C GLN A 14 26.64 3.22 -6.95
N HIS A 15 27.78 3.88 -7.16
CA HIS A 15 28.60 3.68 -8.36
C HIS A 15 29.34 2.33 -8.37
N ASP A 16 29.57 1.75 -7.19
CA ASP A 16 30.30 0.48 -7.03
C ASP A 16 29.42 -0.76 -7.31
N LEU A 17 28.11 -0.57 -7.47
CA LEU A 17 27.18 -1.65 -7.78
C LEU A 17 26.93 -1.79 -9.28
N PRO A 18 26.82 -3.04 -9.80
CA PRO A 18 26.38 -3.26 -11.16
C PRO A 18 25.01 -2.63 -11.40
N GLN A 19 24.91 -1.63 -12.26
CA GLN A 19 23.68 -0.86 -12.48
C GLN A 19 22.49 -1.74 -12.90
N LYS A 20 22.75 -2.79 -13.69
CA LYS A 20 21.72 -3.75 -14.09
C LYS A 20 21.12 -4.47 -12.87
N ALA A 21 21.95 -4.97 -11.97
CA ALA A 21 21.50 -5.65 -10.75
C ALA A 21 20.75 -4.72 -9.81
N LEU A 22 21.17 -3.46 -9.73
CA LEU A 22 20.48 -2.44 -8.95
C LEU A 22 19.07 -2.18 -9.51
N THR A 23 18.96 -1.98 -10.82
CA THR A 23 17.66 -1.76 -11.50
C THR A 23 16.73 -2.95 -11.29
N GLU A 24 17.20 -4.18 -11.54
CA GLU A 24 16.40 -5.40 -11.33
C GLU A 24 15.90 -5.53 -9.88
N ARG A 25 16.75 -5.18 -8.91
CA ARG A 25 16.36 -5.22 -7.50
C ARG A 25 15.36 -4.13 -7.11
N LEU A 26 15.51 -2.94 -7.66
CA LEU A 26 14.55 -1.86 -7.45
C LEU A 26 13.19 -2.21 -8.05
N ASP A 27 13.15 -2.74 -9.27
CA ASP A 27 11.90 -3.19 -9.90
C ASP A 27 11.22 -4.29 -9.07
N GLU A 28 11.98 -5.24 -8.53
CA GLU A 28 11.44 -6.28 -7.65
C GLU A 28 10.82 -5.68 -6.38
N VAL A 29 11.48 -4.71 -5.75
CA VAL A 29 10.97 -4.02 -4.55
C VAL A 29 9.72 -3.23 -4.87
N VAL A 30 9.69 -2.50 -6.00
CA VAL A 30 8.51 -1.77 -6.47
C VAL A 30 7.35 -2.74 -6.69
N MET A 31 7.57 -3.83 -7.42
CA MET A 31 6.56 -4.84 -7.68
C MET A 31 5.99 -5.42 -6.37
N LYS A 32 6.83 -5.80 -5.42
CA LYS A 32 6.41 -6.30 -4.10
C LYS A 32 5.58 -5.27 -3.34
N SER A 33 5.99 -4.01 -3.36
CA SER A 33 5.29 -2.92 -2.68
C SER A 33 3.93 -2.64 -3.30
N VAL A 34 3.85 -2.59 -4.64
CA VAL A 34 2.60 -2.37 -5.37
C VAL A 34 1.61 -3.52 -5.14
N ASN A 35 2.07 -4.78 -5.22
CA ASN A 35 1.20 -5.94 -4.98
C ASN A 35 0.71 -6.00 -3.53
N ARG A 36 1.54 -5.62 -2.57
CA ARG A 36 1.15 -5.58 -1.15
C ARG A 36 0.11 -4.51 -0.86
N THR A 37 0.24 -3.33 -1.46
CA THR A 37 -0.71 -2.22 -1.31
C THR A 37 -1.98 -2.48 -2.11
N GLY A 38 -1.86 -3.10 -3.27
CA GLY A 38 -2.91 -3.21 -4.27
C GLY A 38 -3.04 -1.91 -5.09
N ALA A 39 -3.74 -2.00 -6.21
CA ALA A 39 -4.00 -0.86 -7.08
C ALA A 39 -5.51 -0.75 -7.36
N ASP A 40 -6.03 0.46 -7.32
CA ASP A 40 -7.42 0.70 -7.74
C ASP A 40 -7.53 0.58 -9.25
N LEU A 41 -8.41 -0.32 -9.72
CA LEU A 41 -8.56 -0.66 -11.13
C LEU A 41 -9.03 0.53 -11.98
N ASN A 42 -9.78 1.44 -11.38
CA ASN A 42 -10.36 2.58 -12.07
C ASN A 42 -9.45 3.80 -12.14
N THR A 43 -8.49 3.93 -11.22
CA THR A 43 -7.62 5.10 -11.11
C THR A 43 -6.16 4.82 -11.39
N ALA A 44 -5.73 3.55 -11.36
CA ALA A 44 -4.34 3.17 -11.61
C ALA A 44 -3.85 3.62 -12.99
N SER A 45 -2.62 4.16 -13.03
CA SER A 45 -1.94 4.48 -14.28
C SER A 45 -1.47 3.21 -15.00
N LEU A 46 -1.15 3.34 -16.29
CA LEU A 46 -0.58 2.24 -17.07
C LEU A 46 0.68 1.67 -16.39
N GLU A 47 1.57 2.55 -15.97
CA GLU A 47 2.84 2.20 -15.33
C GLU A 47 2.59 1.42 -14.03
N LEU A 48 1.64 1.86 -13.21
CA LEU A 48 1.29 1.17 -11.97
C LEU A 48 0.75 -0.24 -12.26
N LEU A 49 -0.09 -0.39 -13.26
CA LEU A 49 -0.66 -1.68 -13.65
C LEU A 49 0.40 -2.67 -14.14
N THR A 50 1.49 -2.21 -14.78
CA THR A 50 2.57 -3.10 -15.22
C THR A 50 3.33 -3.76 -14.07
N HIS A 51 3.28 -3.20 -12.86
CA HIS A 51 3.89 -3.78 -11.66
C HIS A 51 2.97 -4.76 -10.92
N ILE A 52 1.73 -4.95 -11.37
CA ILE A 52 0.82 -5.95 -10.81
C ILE A 52 1.19 -7.34 -11.32
N SER A 53 1.30 -8.30 -10.41
CA SER A 53 1.56 -9.69 -10.75
C SER A 53 0.51 -10.23 -11.73
N GLY A 54 0.98 -10.91 -12.77
CA GLY A 54 0.10 -11.46 -13.81
C GLY A 54 -0.25 -10.48 -14.92
N LEU A 55 0.13 -9.21 -14.83
CA LEU A 55 -0.01 -8.22 -15.90
C LEU A 55 1.34 -7.95 -16.58
N ASN A 56 1.27 -7.55 -17.84
CA ASN A 56 2.39 -7.02 -18.63
C ASN A 56 1.93 -5.70 -19.28
N SER A 57 2.82 -4.99 -19.94
CA SER A 57 2.49 -3.70 -20.58
C SER A 57 1.33 -3.82 -21.59
N GLY A 58 1.23 -4.93 -22.29
CA GLY A 58 0.15 -5.17 -23.25
C GLY A 58 -1.20 -5.39 -22.58
N THR A 59 -1.27 -6.19 -21.53
CA THR A 59 -2.52 -6.41 -20.75
C THR A 59 -2.91 -5.18 -19.94
N ALA A 60 -1.93 -4.48 -19.36
CA ALA A 60 -2.17 -3.22 -18.66
C ALA A 60 -2.76 -2.15 -19.59
N GLN A 61 -2.25 -2.03 -20.81
CA GLN A 61 -2.81 -1.13 -21.83
C GLN A 61 -4.25 -1.50 -22.19
N GLU A 62 -4.56 -2.78 -22.34
CA GLU A 62 -5.94 -3.22 -22.65
C GLU A 62 -6.90 -2.94 -21.48
N ILE A 63 -6.46 -3.00 -20.23
CA ILE A 63 -7.26 -2.57 -19.07
C ILE A 63 -7.60 -1.08 -19.18
N VAL A 64 -6.60 -0.25 -19.49
CA VAL A 64 -6.82 1.21 -19.67
C VAL A 64 -7.74 1.48 -20.84
N ASN A 65 -7.56 0.79 -21.98
CA ASN A 65 -8.42 0.91 -23.15
C ASN A 65 -9.86 0.52 -22.82
N TYR A 66 -10.05 -0.63 -22.16
CA TYR A 66 -11.37 -1.09 -21.75
C TYR A 66 -12.09 -0.07 -20.87
N ARG A 67 -11.38 0.50 -19.89
CA ARG A 67 -11.90 1.55 -19.00
C ARG A 67 -12.34 2.80 -19.77
N ASN A 68 -11.56 3.20 -20.77
CA ASN A 68 -11.86 4.38 -21.59
C ASN A 68 -13.04 4.14 -22.54
N GLU A 69 -13.20 2.92 -23.07
CA GLU A 69 -14.26 2.56 -24.00
C GLU A 69 -15.59 2.22 -23.33
N ASN A 70 -15.54 1.52 -22.18
CA ASN A 70 -16.72 0.95 -21.52
C ASN A 70 -17.07 1.64 -20.18
N GLY A 71 -16.28 2.63 -19.75
CA GLY A 71 -16.43 3.29 -18.47
C GLY A 71 -15.77 2.51 -17.34
N ARG A 72 -16.09 2.88 -16.10
CA ARG A 72 -15.50 2.32 -14.89
C ARG A 72 -15.83 0.83 -14.72
N PHE A 73 -14.89 0.08 -14.18
CA PHE A 73 -15.13 -1.27 -13.70
C PHE A 73 -16.02 -1.23 -12.45
N THR A 74 -17.08 -2.02 -12.42
CA THR A 74 -17.97 -2.16 -11.27
C THR A 74 -17.70 -3.46 -10.49
N ASN A 75 -17.05 -4.44 -11.12
CA ASN A 75 -16.62 -5.66 -10.46
C ASN A 75 -15.38 -6.27 -11.14
N ARG A 76 -14.63 -7.07 -10.37
CA ARG A 76 -13.40 -7.74 -10.85
C ARG A 76 -13.65 -8.73 -11.99
N LYS A 77 -14.85 -9.33 -12.07
CA LYS A 77 -15.19 -10.28 -13.15
C LYS A 77 -15.16 -9.64 -14.54
N GLN A 78 -15.33 -8.32 -14.63
CA GLN A 78 -15.24 -7.62 -15.90
C GLN A 78 -13.82 -7.67 -16.50
N LEU A 79 -12.79 -7.93 -15.72
CA LEU A 79 -11.43 -8.16 -16.21
C LEU A 79 -11.37 -9.31 -17.23
N LEU A 80 -12.22 -10.31 -17.11
CA LEU A 80 -12.30 -11.43 -18.08
C LEU A 80 -12.82 -10.98 -19.45
N LYS A 81 -13.41 -9.78 -19.58
CA LYS A 81 -13.84 -9.18 -20.84
C LYS A 81 -12.72 -8.34 -21.50
N VAL A 82 -11.62 -8.09 -20.78
CA VAL A 82 -10.50 -7.31 -21.29
C VAL A 82 -9.70 -8.17 -22.28
N LYS A 83 -9.42 -7.60 -23.45
CA LYS A 83 -8.62 -8.27 -24.49
C LYS A 83 -7.24 -8.66 -23.93
N LYS A 84 -6.71 -9.79 -24.39
CA LYS A 84 -5.41 -10.35 -23.97
C LYS A 84 -5.30 -10.78 -22.51
N LEU A 85 -6.31 -10.53 -21.68
CA LEU A 85 -6.33 -10.92 -20.28
C LEU A 85 -7.09 -12.24 -20.13
N GLY A 86 -6.36 -13.34 -20.21
CA GLY A 86 -6.93 -14.68 -20.09
C GLY A 86 -7.21 -15.09 -18.62
N PRO A 87 -7.90 -16.24 -18.42
CA PRO A 87 -8.23 -16.71 -17.06
C PRO A 87 -7.02 -16.86 -16.13
N LYS A 88 -5.88 -17.31 -16.65
CA LYS A 88 -4.64 -17.46 -15.88
C LYS A 88 -4.11 -16.09 -15.37
N ALA A 89 -4.11 -15.08 -16.23
CA ALA A 89 -3.71 -13.73 -15.85
C ALA A 89 -4.70 -13.13 -14.85
N PHE A 90 -6.01 -13.38 -15.04
CA PHE A 90 -7.04 -12.98 -14.09
C PHE A 90 -6.80 -13.57 -12.70
N THR A 91 -6.59 -14.88 -12.59
CA THR A 91 -6.28 -15.54 -11.30
C THR A 91 -5.02 -14.95 -10.65
N GLN A 92 -4.02 -14.53 -11.41
CA GLN A 92 -2.80 -13.95 -10.85
C GLN A 92 -2.96 -12.49 -10.40
N CYS A 93 -3.77 -11.68 -11.08
CA CYS A 93 -3.85 -10.24 -10.82
C CYS A 93 -5.05 -9.83 -9.96
N ALA A 94 -6.12 -10.63 -9.91
CA ALA A 94 -7.40 -10.21 -9.33
C ALA A 94 -7.32 -9.83 -7.85
N GLY A 95 -6.49 -10.50 -7.05
CA GLY A 95 -6.29 -10.17 -5.64
C GLY A 95 -5.59 -8.84 -5.38
N PHE A 96 -4.85 -8.33 -6.36
CA PHE A 96 -4.09 -7.08 -6.26
C PHE A 96 -4.81 -5.87 -6.87
N LEU A 97 -5.88 -6.11 -7.63
CA LEU A 97 -6.68 -5.06 -8.24
C LEU A 97 -7.94 -4.83 -7.40
N ARG A 98 -8.14 -3.62 -6.94
CA ARG A 98 -9.26 -3.24 -6.08
C ARG A 98 -10.26 -2.35 -6.81
N ILE A 99 -11.52 -2.40 -6.40
CA ILE A 99 -12.58 -1.51 -6.87
C ILE A 99 -13.31 -0.98 -5.63
N THR A 100 -13.15 0.31 -5.36
CA THR A 100 -13.69 0.94 -4.14
C THR A 100 -15.19 1.19 -4.22
N ASP A 101 -15.70 1.51 -5.41
CA ASP A 101 -17.09 1.90 -5.65
C ASP A 101 -17.80 0.89 -6.57
N GLY A 102 -17.55 -0.40 -6.34
CA GLY A 102 -18.10 -1.49 -7.16
C GLY A 102 -19.38 -2.09 -6.60
N ASP A 103 -20.01 -2.96 -7.42
CA ASP A 103 -21.22 -3.69 -7.04
C ASP A 103 -20.94 -4.82 -6.02
N GLU A 104 -19.68 -5.29 -5.96
CA GLU A 104 -19.23 -6.35 -5.07
C GLU A 104 -18.38 -5.76 -3.94
N PRO A 105 -18.86 -5.76 -2.69
CA PRO A 105 -18.09 -5.21 -1.57
C PRO A 105 -16.73 -5.86 -1.36
N LEU A 106 -16.59 -7.17 -1.64
CA LEU A 106 -15.33 -7.89 -1.48
C LEU A 106 -14.26 -7.45 -2.49
N ASP A 107 -14.65 -6.77 -3.58
CA ASP A 107 -13.71 -6.21 -4.56
C ASP A 107 -12.88 -5.03 -4.00
N GLN A 108 -13.28 -4.45 -2.85
CA GLN A 108 -12.49 -3.45 -2.13
C GLN A 108 -11.33 -4.08 -1.34
N THR A 109 -11.38 -5.38 -1.09
CA THR A 109 -10.46 -6.11 -0.21
C THR A 109 -9.32 -6.75 -0.99
N SER A 110 -8.33 -7.28 -0.27
CA SER A 110 -7.29 -8.14 -0.83
C SER A 110 -7.72 -9.59 -1.06
N ILE A 111 -8.97 -9.96 -0.69
CA ILE A 111 -9.47 -11.31 -0.85
C ILE A 111 -9.53 -11.66 -2.34
N HIS A 112 -8.98 -12.82 -2.69
CA HIS A 112 -9.05 -13.33 -4.05
C HIS A 112 -10.49 -13.76 -4.41
N PRO A 113 -10.97 -13.56 -5.66
CA PRO A 113 -12.33 -13.95 -6.06
C PRO A 113 -12.68 -15.42 -5.83
N GLU A 114 -11.70 -16.32 -5.85
CA GLU A 114 -11.87 -17.74 -5.51
C GLU A 114 -12.29 -17.96 -4.06
N SER A 115 -11.89 -17.07 -3.17
CA SER A 115 -12.21 -17.16 -1.73
C SER A 115 -13.47 -16.38 -1.34
N TYR A 116 -14.18 -15.76 -2.29
CA TYR A 116 -15.40 -14.98 -1.98
C TYR A 116 -16.50 -15.80 -1.35
N GLU A 117 -16.69 -17.04 -1.82
CA GLU A 117 -17.71 -17.92 -1.26
C GLU A 117 -17.40 -18.25 0.21
N ALA A 118 -16.14 -18.56 0.51
CA ALA A 118 -15.67 -18.81 1.86
C ALA A 118 -15.83 -17.56 2.75
N ALA A 119 -15.43 -16.40 2.24
CA ALA A 119 -15.56 -15.13 2.96
C ALA A 119 -17.03 -14.79 3.28
N ARG A 120 -17.95 -14.98 2.32
CA ARG A 120 -19.39 -14.74 2.53
C ARG A 120 -19.99 -15.70 3.55
N LYS A 121 -19.64 -16.98 3.50
CA LYS A 121 -20.09 -17.97 4.49
C LYS A 121 -19.61 -17.60 5.89
N LEU A 122 -18.35 -17.17 6.03
CA LEU A 122 -17.80 -16.70 7.30
C LEU A 122 -18.52 -15.45 7.80
N MET A 123 -18.70 -14.44 6.95
CA MET A 123 -19.41 -13.21 7.30
C MET A 123 -20.85 -13.53 7.76
N GLN A 124 -21.57 -14.37 7.03
CA GLN A 124 -22.93 -14.78 7.38
C GLN A 124 -22.99 -15.55 8.70
N ALA A 125 -22.06 -16.49 8.93
CA ALA A 125 -21.99 -17.29 10.15
C ALA A 125 -21.69 -16.43 11.40
N CYS A 126 -21.01 -15.30 11.22
CA CYS A 126 -20.64 -14.37 12.30
C CYS A 126 -21.55 -13.13 12.38
N GLY A 127 -22.56 -13.02 11.51
CA GLY A 127 -23.48 -11.88 11.50
C GLY A 127 -22.85 -10.58 11.02
N ILE A 128 -21.73 -10.65 10.29
CA ILE A 128 -21.02 -9.47 9.78
C ILE A 128 -21.72 -9.00 8.51
N THR A 129 -22.22 -7.76 8.53
CA THR A 129 -22.93 -7.14 7.40
C THR A 129 -22.15 -6.07 6.70
N LYS A 130 -21.13 -5.53 7.35
CA LYS A 130 -20.29 -4.44 6.80
C LYS A 130 -18.81 -4.80 6.92
N LEU A 131 -18.03 -4.34 5.93
CA LEU A 131 -16.57 -4.40 5.97
C LEU A 131 -16.02 -3.25 6.85
N GLY A 132 -14.86 -3.48 7.49
CA GLY A 132 -14.18 -2.45 8.28
C GLY A 132 -14.62 -2.34 9.73
N GLU A 133 -15.39 -3.28 10.25
CA GLU A 133 -15.70 -3.35 11.68
C GLU A 133 -14.48 -3.85 12.47
N ALA A 134 -14.09 -3.14 13.52
CA ALA A 134 -12.82 -3.39 14.24
C ALA A 134 -12.80 -4.71 15.04
N ASP A 135 -13.96 -5.18 15.51
CA ASP A 135 -14.07 -6.33 16.42
C ASP A 135 -14.47 -7.64 15.74
N ILE A 136 -14.05 -7.82 14.49
CA ILE A 136 -14.31 -9.07 13.77
C ILE A 136 -13.35 -10.16 14.28
N SER A 137 -13.90 -11.20 14.85
CA SER A 137 -13.18 -12.42 15.21
C SER A 137 -13.99 -13.63 14.75
N PHE A 138 -13.32 -14.51 14.02
CA PHE A 138 -13.94 -15.76 13.56
C PHE A 138 -13.68 -16.88 14.56
N PRO A 139 -14.73 -17.47 15.19
CA PRO A 139 -14.56 -18.62 16.09
C PRO A 139 -13.93 -19.81 15.35
N LYS A 140 -12.90 -20.40 15.93
CA LYS A 140 -12.17 -21.54 15.32
C LYS A 140 -13.08 -22.74 15.03
N GLU A 141 -14.15 -22.92 15.81
CA GLU A 141 -15.13 -23.99 15.64
C GLU A 141 -15.88 -23.85 14.31
N LYS A 142 -16.32 -22.63 13.96
CA LYS A 142 -17.04 -22.36 12.70
C LYS A 142 -16.14 -22.48 11.47
N THR A 143 -14.85 -22.20 11.62
CA THR A 143 -13.90 -22.32 10.52
C THR A 143 -13.59 -23.76 10.18
N ALA A 144 -13.49 -24.63 11.19
CA ALA A 144 -13.33 -26.06 10.99
C ALA A 144 -14.53 -26.70 10.25
N GLU A 145 -15.75 -26.25 10.58
CA GLU A 145 -16.98 -26.72 9.89
C GLU A 145 -17.01 -26.33 8.41
N LEU A 146 -16.44 -25.17 8.05
CA LEU A 146 -16.41 -24.66 6.67
C LEU A 146 -15.23 -25.20 5.84
N GLY A 147 -14.32 -25.97 6.46
CA GLY A 147 -13.16 -26.55 5.79
C GLY A 147 -12.14 -25.50 5.28
N ILE A 148 -12.09 -24.34 5.93
CA ILE A 148 -11.19 -23.25 5.56
C ILE A 148 -9.90 -23.42 6.36
N ASP A 149 -8.75 -23.38 5.68
CA ASP A 149 -7.45 -23.46 6.34
C ASP A 149 -7.14 -22.19 7.16
N GLU A 150 -6.27 -22.34 8.15
CA GLU A 150 -5.96 -21.26 9.11
C GLU A 150 -5.30 -20.03 8.45
N TYR A 151 -4.56 -20.23 7.36
CA TYR A 151 -3.93 -19.13 6.63
C TYR A 151 -4.96 -18.32 5.85
N THR A 152 -5.79 -19.00 5.07
CA THR A 152 -6.90 -18.36 4.33
C THR A 152 -7.86 -17.65 5.28
N LEU A 153 -8.10 -18.23 6.48
CA LEU A 153 -8.91 -17.58 7.50
C LEU A 153 -8.31 -16.24 7.96
N LYS A 154 -7.03 -16.22 8.30
CA LYS A 154 -6.34 -14.99 8.73
C LYS A 154 -6.36 -13.92 7.64
N ASP A 155 -6.12 -14.32 6.41
CA ASP A 155 -6.14 -13.41 5.26
C ASP A 155 -7.54 -12.81 5.06
N ILE A 156 -8.59 -13.62 5.18
CA ILE A 156 -9.98 -13.15 5.08
C ILE A 156 -10.31 -12.22 6.26
N GLU A 157 -9.94 -12.59 7.49
CA GLU A 157 -10.18 -11.79 8.68
C GLU A 157 -9.51 -10.41 8.58
N GLU A 158 -8.23 -10.37 8.22
CA GLU A 158 -7.47 -9.12 8.06
C GLU A 158 -8.08 -8.25 6.94
N ALA A 159 -8.44 -8.87 5.82
CA ALA A 159 -9.01 -8.16 4.68
C ALA A 159 -10.43 -7.61 4.94
N ILE A 160 -11.24 -8.30 5.74
CA ILE A 160 -12.58 -7.83 6.13
C ILE A 160 -12.48 -6.73 7.18
N ARG A 161 -11.55 -6.87 8.13
CA ARG A 161 -11.31 -5.86 9.18
C ARG A 161 -10.76 -4.55 8.62
N GLN A 162 -9.87 -4.63 7.63
CA GLN A 162 -9.21 -3.48 7.03
C GLN A 162 -9.27 -3.54 5.49
N PRO A 163 -10.44 -3.36 4.88
CA PRO A 163 -10.65 -3.53 3.43
C PRO A 163 -9.81 -2.57 2.58
N LEU A 164 -9.59 -1.36 3.06
CA LEU A 164 -8.85 -0.29 2.36
C LEU A 164 -7.48 -0.01 2.99
N ARG A 165 -6.92 -0.99 3.72
CA ARG A 165 -5.62 -0.79 4.38
C ARG A 165 -4.58 -0.29 3.38
N ASP A 166 -4.07 0.91 3.65
CA ASP A 166 -2.86 1.41 3.01
C ASP A 166 -1.66 0.99 3.86
N TYR A 167 -0.73 0.26 3.24
CA TYR A 167 0.49 -0.16 3.93
C TYR A 167 1.31 1.04 4.44
N ARG A 168 1.13 2.20 3.82
CA ARG A 168 1.78 3.46 4.23
C ARG A 168 1.33 3.94 5.61
N ASP A 169 0.13 3.55 6.05
CA ASP A 169 -0.39 3.89 7.38
C ASP A 169 0.41 3.23 8.52
N GLN A 170 1.24 2.23 8.21
CA GLN A 170 2.14 1.58 9.16
C GLN A 170 3.48 2.29 9.31
N PHE A 171 3.81 3.17 8.38
CA PHE A 171 4.97 4.03 8.52
C PHE A 171 4.52 5.29 9.24
N ASP A 172 5.22 5.66 10.29
CA ASP A 172 5.09 7.01 10.84
C ASP A 172 5.28 7.96 9.66
N GLY A 173 4.20 8.64 9.29
CA GLY A 173 4.22 9.60 8.20
C GLY A 173 5.39 10.53 8.47
N ALA A 174 6.17 10.85 7.45
CA ALA A 174 7.12 11.93 7.59
C ALA A 174 6.34 13.08 8.23
N LEU A 175 6.74 13.45 9.44
CA LEU A 175 6.20 14.61 10.13
C LEU A 175 6.54 15.81 9.25
N LEU A 176 5.70 16.04 8.23
CA LEU A 176 5.69 17.32 7.54
C LEU A 176 5.19 18.30 8.60
N LYS A 177 6.13 18.88 9.33
CA LYS A 177 5.82 20.03 10.20
C LYS A 177 5.27 21.09 9.28
N SER A 178 3.96 21.27 9.30
CA SER A 178 3.26 22.31 8.55
C SER A 178 3.57 23.70 9.12
N ASP A 179 4.15 23.77 10.30
CA ASP A 179 4.53 24.99 10.96
C ASP A 179 6.06 25.15 10.81
N VAL A 180 6.46 25.83 9.74
CA VAL A 180 7.81 26.40 9.64
C VAL A 180 7.84 27.53 10.67
N LEU A 181 8.23 27.20 11.89
CA LEU A 181 8.53 28.19 12.91
C LEU A 181 9.75 28.98 12.41
N ASN A 182 9.63 30.30 12.34
CA ASN A 182 10.78 31.15 12.21
C ASN A 182 11.49 31.21 13.56
N ILE A 183 12.81 31.42 13.54
CA ILE A 183 13.59 31.56 14.78
C ILE A 183 13.06 32.69 15.67
N SER A 184 12.40 33.69 15.05
CA SER A 184 11.73 34.82 15.73
C SER A 184 10.49 34.41 16.54
N ASP A 185 9.95 33.23 16.29
CA ASP A 185 8.72 32.75 16.94
C ASP A 185 9.04 31.92 18.19
N LEU A 186 10.32 31.66 18.46
CA LEU A 186 10.78 30.91 19.62
C LEU A 186 11.00 31.82 20.84
N HIS A 187 10.47 31.35 21.97
CA HIS A 187 10.60 32.05 23.26
C HIS A 187 11.35 31.18 24.26
N VAL A 188 12.04 31.81 25.19
CA VAL A 188 12.71 31.10 26.30
C VAL A 188 11.66 30.39 27.15
N GLY A 189 11.78 29.07 27.27
CA GLY A 189 10.85 28.22 28.00
C GLY A 189 9.96 27.35 27.10
N ASP A 190 10.00 27.52 25.79
CA ASP A 190 9.27 26.66 24.85
C ASP A 190 9.82 25.24 24.89
N GLN A 191 8.91 24.27 24.88
CA GLN A 191 9.25 22.85 24.76
C GLN A 191 9.17 22.42 23.31
N LEU A 192 10.27 22.05 22.74
CA LEU A 192 10.39 21.62 21.36
C LEU A 192 10.82 20.16 21.27
N SER A 193 10.27 19.44 20.31
CA SER A 193 10.75 18.10 19.95
C SER A 193 11.77 18.23 18.83
N GLY A 194 12.89 17.56 18.93
CA GLY A 194 13.94 17.61 17.91
C GLY A 194 14.63 16.27 17.74
N THR A 195 15.33 16.12 16.61
CA THR A 195 16.16 14.96 16.32
C THR A 195 17.63 15.32 16.43
N VAL A 196 18.40 14.59 17.21
CA VAL A 196 19.86 14.80 17.32
C VAL A 196 20.52 14.45 15.98
N ARG A 197 21.14 15.43 15.35
CA ARG A 197 21.87 15.25 14.08
C ARG A 197 23.34 14.93 14.28
N ASN A 198 23.97 15.61 15.23
CA ASN A 198 25.40 15.43 15.47
C ASN A 198 25.73 15.66 16.95
N VAL A 199 26.68 14.88 17.47
CA VAL A 199 27.21 15.00 18.83
C VAL A 199 28.67 15.36 18.74
N VAL A 200 29.08 16.43 19.41
CA VAL A 200 30.44 16.97 19.45
C VAL A 200 30.89 17.14 20.90
N ASP A 201 32.20 17.35 21.12
CA ASP A 201 32.80 17.41 22.46
C ASP A 201 32.17 18.48 23.38
N PHE A 202 31.55 19.52 22.82
CA PHE A 202 30.96 20.62 23.58
C PHE A 202 29.42 20.62 23.59
N GLY A 203 28.76 19.65 22.95
CA GLY A 203 27.31 19.58 22.93
C GLY A 203 26.71 18.70 21.83
N ALA A 204 25.42 18.87 21.58
CA ALA A 204 24.70 18.18 20.52
C ALA A 204 23.93 19.16 19.63
N PHE A 205 24.01 18.97 18.32
CA PHE A 205 23.19 19.66 17.35
C PHE A 205 21.88 18.92 17.19
N VAL A 206 20.76 19.63 17.31
CA VAL A 206 19.42 19.08 17.30
C VAL A 206 18.59 19.81 16.24
N ASP A 207 18.09 19.04 15.28
CA ASP A 207 17.11 19.53 14.31
C ASP A 207 15.76 19.67 15.00
N ILE A 208 15.32 20.90 15.16
CA ILE A 208 14.03 21.28 15.75
C ILE A 208 13.00 21.67 14.68
N GLY A 209 13.32 21.44 13.40
CA GLY A 209 12.45 21.76 12.25
C GLY A 209 12.57 23.20 11.75
N LEU A 210 13.65 23.90 12.10
CA LEU A 210 14.05 25.19 11.55
C LEU A 210 15.11 25.01 10.45
N HIS A 211 15.45 26.12 9.77
CA HIS A 211 16.56 26.13 8.80
C HIS A 211 17.92 25.89 9.43
N GLU A 212 18.06 26.20 10.73
CA GLU A 212 19.31 26.03 11.49
C GLU A 212 19.07 25.06 12.65
N ASP A 213 20.07 24.21 12.92
CA ASP A 213 20.02 23.27 14.04
C ASP A 213 20.22 24.00 15.37
N GLY A 214 19.45 23.61 16.37
CA GLY A 214 19.67 24.08 17.75
C GLY A 214 20.89 23.41 18.38
N LEU A 215 21.67 24.14 19.19
CA LEU A 215 22.79 23.59 19.96
C LEU A 215 22.37 23.40 21.42
N VAL A 216 22.42 22.15 21.88
CA VAL A 216 22.37 21.81 23.31
C VAL A 216 23.80 21.71 23.82
N HIS A 217 24.28 22.73 24.55
CA HIS A 217 25.64 22.78 25.06
C HIS A 217 25.80 21.98 26.37
N LEU A 218 26.98 21.39 26.62
CA LEU A 218 27.25 20.56 27.80
C LEU A 218 27.12 21.30 29.14
N SER A 219 27.05 22.61 29.14
CA SER A 219 26.90 23.41 30.38
C SER A 219 25.43 23.57 30.84
N HIS A 220 24.46 22.94 30.15
CA HIS A 220 23.05 23.00 30.49
C HIS A 220 22.48 21.64 30.81
#